data_3adb8c84dc92f8ac5033491695bdd60d
#
_entry.id   3adb8c84dc92f8ac5033491695bdd60d
#
_cell.length_a   1.000
_cell.length_b   1.000
_cell.length_c   1.000
_cell.angle_alpha   90.00
_cell.angle_beta   90.00
_cell.angle_gamma   90.00
#
_symmetry.space_group_name_H-M   'P 1'
#
loop_
_entity.id
_entity.type
_entity.pdbx_description
1 polymer ?
#
loop_
_entity_poly.entity_id
_entity_poly.type
_entity_poly.pdbx_seq_one_letter_code
_entity_poly.pdbx_strand_id
1 'polypeptide(L)'
;QSADILYMYHGSYPTHRLERRGNTTWSLIEVPWQDGPWLQENSTATTMNPSAATGFGITVTASTIVAVNGGVGFQSTDVGRSIRISASTGTTNWGWGVITAVGSTTSVTVDVERTFGTSSAETKWRLGSWSANTGYPSTGAFFEQRLYTAGNTDQPQTFWASQTGDFENYSPDSDPTAGVWDETVEDDDSLDFTISADNVNAIRWMSAGEDTLSIGTTGGEWIPSSTGSVITPSDITVRRQTTHGSAQISPVRVDNIVLFAQRAKRKIREFGFTFETDGYQAFDMTRLAQHVTQSGIVEMDHAEEPDSQVWVVRGDGQLPAMTFRRQEDVVGWARHILGGSFTTGNAVVESVATIPGSNAVGQTHDSTSRDEVWVQVKRTVNGATVRYVEFIERQYDDDQDSEDSFYVDSGLTYDSTPTSSLTGLSHLEGQVVKVWADGALQADKTVTSGGISLDIAAS
;
A
#
# COMPACT_ATOMS: atom_id res chain seq x y z
N GLN A 1 -5.34 -5.61 3.19
CA GLN A 1 -6.79 -5.60 3.35
C GLN A 1 -7.20 -6.65 4.38
N SER A 2 -8.15 -6.35 5.22
CA SER A 2 -8.76 -7.31 6.16
C SER A 2 -10.27 -7.19 6.06
N ALA A 3 -10.95 -8.26 5.68
CA ALA A 3 -12.39 -8.26 5.41
C ALA A 3 -12.79 -7.08 4.50
N ASP A 4 -13.70 -6.23 4.96
CA ASP A 4 -14.19 -5.05 4.24
C ASP A 4 -13.37 -3.76 4.52
N ILE A 5 -12.15 -3.88 5.05
CA ILE A 5 -11.28 -2.74 5.39
C ILE A 5 -9.99 -2.78 4.58
N LEU A 6 -9.69 -1.69 3.88
CA LEU A 6 -8.42 -1.46 3.19
C LEU A 6 -7.62 -0.38 3.94
N TYR A 7 -6.46 -0.73 4.48
CA TYR A 7 -5.53 0.23 5.08
C TYR A 7 -4.64 0.84 4.00
N MET A 8 -4.54 2.18 4.01
CA MET A 8 -3.77 2.96 3.04
C MET A 8 -2.64 3.70 3.73
N TYR A 9 -1.41 3.46 3.25
CA TYR A 9 -0.18 4.00 3.82
C TYR A 9 0.45 5.04 2.90
N HIS A 10 0.91 6.15 3.50
CA HIS A 10 1.64 7.18 2.78
C HIS A 10 2.58 7.93 3.73
N GLY A 11 3.82 7.60 3.84
CA GLY A 11 4.78 8.09 4.85
C GLY A 11 4.69 9.57 5.29
N SER A 12 4.02 10.45 4.52
CA SER A 12 3.83 11.88 4.84
C SER A 12 2.43 12.24 5.36
N TYR A 13 1.49 11.32 5.34
CA TYR A 13 0.11 11.54 5.79
C TYR A 13 -0.32 10.45 6.77
N PRO A 14 -1.25 10.74 7.69
CA PRO A 14 -1.82 9.73 8.57
C PRO A 14 -2.36 8.54 7.77
N THR A 15 -2.21 7.35 8.33
CA THR A 15 -2.78 6.14 7.74
C THR A 15 -4.30 6.24 7.75
N HIS A 16 -4.93 5.97 6.63
CA HIS A 16 -6.37 5.93 6.49
C HIS A 16 -6.85 4.51 6.27
N ARG A 17 -8.08 4.25 6.65
CA ARG A 17 -8.78 3.02 6.30
C ARG A 17 -10.02 3.35 5.48
N LEU A 18 -10.18 2.65 4.37
CA LEU A 18 -11.38 2.65 3.56
C LEU A 18 -12.22 1.45 3.98
N GLU A 19 -13.39 1.72 4.52
CA GLU A 19 -14.33 0.71 5.01
C GLU A 19 -15.50 0.58 4.04
N ARG A 20 -15.78 -0.64 3.62
CA ARG A 20 -17.01 -0.95 2.91
C ARG A 20 -18.12 -1.24 3.94
N ARG A 21 -19.09 -0.35 4.04
CA ARG A 21 -20.21 -0.47 4.96
C ARG A 21 -21.47 -1.06 4.31
N GLY A 22 -21.43 -1.27 3.01
CA GLY A 22 -22.51 -1.83 2.20
C GLY A 22 -22.12 -1.82 0.72
N ASN A 23 -22.97 -2.36 -0.15
CA ASN A 23 -22.66 -2.48 -1.58
C ASN A 23 -22.33 -1.15 -2.26
N THR A 24 -22.90 -0.04 -1.78
CA THR A 24 -22.71 1.30 -2.35
C THR A 24 -22.29 2.33 -1.30
N THR A 25 -21.96 1.90 -0.08
CA THR A 25 -21.64 2.80 1.04
C THR A 25 -20.22 2.54 1.53
N TRP A 26 -19.40 3.57 1.45
CA TRP A 26 -17.99 3.54 1.83
C TRP A 26 -17.68 4.66 2.81
N SER A 27 -16.74 4.44 3.70
CA SER A 27 -16.24 5.43 4.65
C SER A 27 -14.71 5.47 4.60
N LEU A 28 -14.17 6.66 4.38
CA LEU A 28 -12.72 6.90 4.44
C LEU A 28 -12.43 7.69 5.72
N ILE A 29 -11.71 7.10 6.64
CA ILE A 29 -11.36 7.71 7.93
C ILE A 29 -9.88 7.51 8.25
N GLU A 30 -9.32 8.42 9.03
CA GLU A 30 -8.02 8.22 9.66
C GLU A 30 -8.11 7.05 10.65
N VAL A 31 -7.08 6.20 10.69
CA VAL A 31 -7.07 5.06 11.61
C VAL A 31 -6.92 5.56 13.04
N PRO A 32 -7.85 5.22 13.95
CA PRO A 32 -7.79 5.63 15.34
C PRO A 32 -6.85 4.71 16.13
N TRP A 33 -5.54 4.88 15.94
CA TRP A 33 -4.54 4.07 16.62
C TRP A 33 -4.67 4.15 18.14
N GLN A 34 -4.57 3.01 18.78
CA GLN A 34 -4.67 2.89 20.22
C GLN A 34 -3.30 2.60 20.85
N ASP A 35 -2.99 3.30 21.93
CA ASP A 35 -1.87 3.08 22.86
C ASP A 35 -0.51 2.79 22.19
N GLY A 36 -0.13 3.64 21.28
CA GLY A 36 1.19 3.53 20.64
C GLY A 36 1.13 3.55 19.10
N PRO A 37 2.24 3.16 18.42
CA PRO A 37 3.52 2.80 19.01
C PRO A 37 4.27 4.01 19.61
N TRP A 38 5.26 3.72 20.45
CA TRP A 38 5.92 4.70 21.28
C TRP A 38 7.38 4.91 20.90
N LEU A 39 7.85 6.15 20.96
CA LEU A 39 9.29 6.46 21.05
C LEU A 39 9.87 5.95 22.38
N GLN A 40 11.18 5.94 22.46
CA GLN A 40 11.86 5.56 23.71
C GLN A 40 11.41 6.44 24.88
N GLU A 41 11.39 5.86 26.06
CA GLU A 41 11.09 6.59 27.29
C GLU A 41 12.08 7.74 27.48
N ASN A 42 11.57 8.87 27.99
CA ASN A 42 12.39 10.00 28.34
C ASN A 42 13.45 9.65 29.38
N SER A 43 14.69 9.89 29.02
CA SER A 43 15.85 9.71 29.92
C SER A 43 16.45 11.03 30.39
N THR A 44 15.80 12.16 30.11
CA THR A 44 16.28 13.51 30.43
C THR A 44 15.56 14.09 31.66
N ALA A 45 15.91 15.31 32.02
CA ALA A 45 15.23 16.05 33.10
C ALA A 45 13.90 16.68 32.66
N THR A 46 13.47 16.49 31.41
CA THR A 46 12.18 17.02 30.93
C THR A 46 11.03 16.32 31.67
N THR A 47 10.15 17.12 32.27
CA THR A 47 8.95 16.60 32.93
C THR A 47 7.69 16.94 32.14
N MET A 48 6.69 16.09 32.21
CA MET A 48 5.33 16.32 31.77
C MET A 48 4.40 16.44 32.98
N ASN A 49 3.64 17.52 33.04
CA ASN A 49 2.72 17.79 34.14
C ASN A 49 1.29 17.94 33.60
N PRO A 50 0.47 16.91 33.64
CA PRO A 50 -0.93 17.01 33.26
C PRO A 50 -1.74 17.77 34.33
N SER A 51 -2.63 18.64 33.90
CA SER A 51 -3.52 19.39 34.80
C SER A 51 -4.56 18.51 35.50
N ALA A 52 -4.85 17.34 34.95
CA ALA A 52 -5.66 16.28 35.50
C ALA A 52 -5.20 14.92 34.93
N ALA A 53 -5.44 13.84 35.67
CA ALA A 53 -5.06 12.50 35.23
C ALA A 53 -6.03 11.92 34.18
N THR A 54 -7.25 12.46 34.06
CA THR A 54 -8.30 11.99 33.17
C THR A 54 -9.15 13.16 32.64
N GLY A 55 -9.82 12.98 31.52
CA GLY A 55 -10.72 13.96 30.92
C GLY A 55 -10.32 14.34 29.50
N PHE A 56 -11.17 15.14 28.87
CA PHE A 56 -10.94 15.72 27.55
C PHE A 56 -10.44 17.15 27.66
N GLY A 57 -9.60 17.58 26.75
CA GLY A 57 -9.10 18.95 26.70
C GLY A 57 -8.21 19.33 27.90
N ILE A 58 -7.56 18.37 28.55
CA ILE A 58 -6.64 18.67 29.66
C ILE A 58 -5.34 19.28 29.13
N THR A 59 -4.73 20.16 29.93
CA THR A 59 -3.43 20.75 29.59
C THR A 59 -2.31 19.88 30.15
N VAL A 60 -1.36 19.51 29.28
CA VAL A 60 -0.08 18.92 29.70
C VAL A 60 1.01 19.95 29.47
N THR A 61 1.75 20.29 30.55
CA THR A 61 2.84 21.27 30.51
C THR A 61 4.18 20.58 30.67
N ALA A 62 5.07 20.80 29.71
CA ALA A 62 6.46 20.33 29.77
C ALA A 62 7.35 21.37 30.45
N SER A 63 8.26 20.91 31.30
CA SER A 63 9.37 21.73 31.82
C SER A 63 10.69 21.22 31.23
N THR A 64 11.62 22.14 30.95
CA THR A 64 12.96 21.76 30.48
C THR A 64 12.90 20.89 29.22
N ILE A 65 12.41 21.42 28.10
CA ILE A 65 12.01 20.71 26.86
C ILE A 65 13.13 19.99 26.09
N VAL A 66 14.21 19.57 26.73
CA VAL A 66 15.41 18.97 26.11
C VAL A 66 15.09 17.74 25.26
N ALA A 67 14.12 16.93 25.68
CA ALA A 67 13.75 15.69 24.98
C ALA A 67 12.56 15.83 24.03
N VAL A 68 11.81 16.94 24.07
CA VAL A 68 10.64 17.12 23.20
C VAL A 68 11.10 17.56 21.81
N ASN A 69 10.91 16.72 20.80
CA ASN A 69 11.30 16.99 19.42
C ASN A 69 12.74 17.50 19.28
N GLY A 70 13.69 16.84 19.95
CA GLY A 70 15.11 17.22 19.90
C GLY A 70 15.42 18.56 20.58
N GLY A 71 14.59 19.01 21.54
CA GLY A 71 14.76 20.27 22.27
C GLY A 71 14.03 21.46 21.64
N VAL A 72 13.33 21.28 20.54
CA VAL A 72 12.51 22.35 19.91
C VAL A 72 11.22 22.59 20.68
N GLY A 73 10.73 21.57 21.39
CA GLY A 73 9.46 21.59 22.08
C GLY A 73 8.30 21.13 21.19
N PHE A 74 7.09 21.24 21.71
CA PHE A 74 5.89 20.89 20.96
C PHE A 74 5.65 21.82 19.77
N GLN A 75 5.17 21.24 18.68
CA GLN A 75 4.89 21.93 17.41
C GLN A 75 3.47 21.60 16.94
N SER A 76 2.92 22.44 16.06
CA SER A 76 1.60 22.16 15.45
C SER A 76 1.52 20.80 14.75
N THR A 77 2.66 20.25 14.33
CA THR A 77 2.81 18.91 13.75
C THR A 77 2.69 17.78 14.77
N ASP A 78 2.58 18.07 16.07
CA ASP A 78 2.29 17.09 17.10
C ASP A 78 0.78 16.88 17.36
N VAL A 79 -0.10 17.65 16.70
CA VAL A 79 -1.54 17.42 16.76
C VAL A 79 -1.85 16.04 16.13
N GLY A 80 -2.65 15.24 16.83
CA GLY A 80 -2.93 13.83 16.51
C GLY A 80 -1.91 12.82 17.05
N ARG A 81 -0.80 13.29 17.61
CA ARG A 81 0.23 12.44 18.21
C ARG A 81 -0.18 11.96 19.58
N SER A 82 0.07 10.69 19.89
CA SER A 82 -0.16 10.13 21.22
C SER A 82 0.90 10.59 22.23
N ILE A 83 0.51 10.68 23.50
CA ILE A 83 1.39 10.92 24.64
C ILE A 83 1.06 9.94 25.76
N ARG A 84 2.07 9.35 26.41
CA ARG A 84 1.95 8.38 27.48
C ARG A 84 2.68 8.90 28.71
N ILE A 85 2.03 8.84 29.88
CA ILE A 85 2.59 9.35 31.15
C ILE A 85 2.31 8.36 32.27
N SER A 86 3.34 8.06 33.07
CA SER A 86 3.27 7.24 34.28
C SER A 86 3.92 7.96 35.46
N ALA A 87 3.63 7.53 36.69
CA ALA A 87 4.35 7.95 37.84
C ALA A 87 5.80 7.41 37.82
N SER A 88 6.78 8.24 38.14
CA SER A 88 8.19 7.84 38.23
C SER A 88 8.54 7.19 39.57
N THR A 89 7.63 7.27 40.55
CA THR A 89 7.76 6.68 41.88
C THR A 89 6.51 5.92 42.26
N GLY A 90 6.67 4.76 42.90
CA GLY A 90 5.54 3.89 43.26
C GLY A 90 5.28 2.82 42.19
N THR A 91 4.05 2.37 42.11
CA THR A 91 3.64 1.39 41.07
C THR A 91 3.55 2.06 39.72
N THR A 92 4.28 1.56 38.73
CA THR A 92 4.15 1.99 37.35
C THR A 92 2.74 1.67 36.86
N ASN A 93 2.09 2.64 36.27
CA ASN A 93 0.84 2.45 35.55
C ASN A 93 0.78 3.47 34.42
N TRP A 94 0.93 3.01 33.21
CA TRP A 94 0.95 3.87 32.03
C TRP A 94 -0.49 4.24 31.61
N GLY A 95 -0.75 5.55 31.56
CA GLY A 95 -1.92 6.09 30.89
C GLY A 95 -1.52 6.81 29.61
N TRP A 96 -2.46 6.98 28.68
CA TRP A 96 -2.19 7.63 27.41
C TRP A 96 -3.35 8.52 26.96
N GLY A 97 -3.05 9.40 26.01
CA GLY A 97 -4.02 10.26 25.35
C GLY A 97 -3.50 10.82 24.06
N VAL A 98 -4.33 11.56 23.34
CA VAL A 98 -4.02 12.15 22.03
C VAL A 98 -3.91 13.67 22.16
N ILE A 99 -2.86 14.26 21.59
CA ILE A 99 -2.66 15.71 21.53
C ILE A 99 -3.67 16.29 20.53
N THR A 100 -4.58 17.14 20.99
CA THR A 100 -5.62 17.76 20.17
C THR A 100 -5.29 19.21 19.80
N ALA A 101 -4.43 19.87 20.57
CA ALA A 101 -3.95 21.20 20.24
C ALA A 101 -2.57 21.48 20.86
N VAL A 102 -1.80 22.36 20.24
CA VAL A 102 -0.52 22.85 20.74
C VAL A 102 -0.68 24.32 21.13
N GLY A 103 -0.59 24.60 22.43
CA GLY A 103 -0.69 25.96 22.97
C GLY A 103 0.63 26.74 22.90
N SER A 104 1.76 26.05 23.10
CA SER A 104 3.10 26.61 23.00
C SER A 104 4.14 25.48 22.86
N THR A 105 5.41 25.80 22.73
CA THR A 105 6.50 24.81 22.74
C THR A 105 6.57 23.98 24.02
N THR A 106 5.93 24.41 25.09
CA THR A 106 5.91 23.74 26.41
C THR A 106 4.52 23.31 26.85
N SER A 107 3.47 23.49 26.03
CA SER A 107 2.09 23.22 26.47
C SER A 107 1.26 22.64 25.34
N VAL A 108 0.56 21.54 25.60
CA VAL A 108 -0.38 20.88 24.71
C VAL A 108 -1.72 20.65 25.40
N THR A 109 -2.76 20.53 24.60
CA THR A 109 -4.08 20.04 25.03
C THR A 109 -4.19 18.58 24.64
N VAL A 110 -4.67 17.73 25.53
CA VAL A 110 -4.74 16.29 25.38
C VAL A 110 -6.13 15.75 25.74
N ASP A 111 -6.66 14.89 24.93
CA ASP A 111 -7.79 14.03 25.28
C ASP A 111 -7.23 12.71 25.82
N VAL A 112 -7.58 12.40 27.08
CA VAL A 112 -7.06 11.23 27.78
C VAL A 112 -7.95 10.04 27.50
N GLU A 113 -7.38 9.03 26.87
CA GLU A 113 -8.07 7.77 26.52
C GLU A 113 -7.95 6.72 27.64
N ARG A 114 -6.78 6.66 28.31
CA ARG A 114 -6.56 5.87 29.51
C ARG A 114 -5.93 6.74 30.58
N THR A 115 -6.49 6.71 31.77
CA THR A 115 -6.09 7.54 32.92
C THR A 115 -4.58 7.53 33.11
N PHE A 116 -3.95 8.71 33.10
CA PHE A 116 -2.53 8.85 33.41
C PHE A 116 -2.21 8.35 34.82
N GLY A 117 -1.05 7.74 34.99
CA GLY A 117 -0.61 7.26 36.29
C GLY A 117 -0.49 8.35 37.38
N THR A 118 -0.54 9.62 36.96
CA THR A 118 -0.40 10.77 37.85
C THR A 118 -0.95 12.06 37.22
N SER A 119 -1.23 13.05 38.07
CA SER A 119 -1.46 14.46 37.67
C SER A 119 -0.34 15.39 38.16
N SER A 120 0.83 14.83 38.53
CA SER A 120 2.02 15.60 38.93
C SER A 120 3.05 15.66 37.82
N ALA A 121 4.06 16.52 37.97
CA ALA A 121 5.16 16.60 37.02
C ALA A 121 6.06 15.36 37.09
N GLU A 122 6.16 14.63 36.01
CA GLU A 122 6.87 13.35 35.93
C GLU A 122 7.87 13.31 34.79
N THR A 123 8.99 12.61 35.01
CA THR A 123 9.99 12.32 33.97
C THR A 123 9.66 11.07 33.18
N LYS A 124 8.76 10.22 33.68
CA LYS A 124 8.38 8.95 33.05
C LYS A 124 7.25 9.20 32.04
N TRP A 125 7.64 9.48 30.79
CA TRP A 125 6.72 9.74 29.69
C TRP A 125 7.32 9.30 28.35
N ARG A 126 6.44 9.08 27.36
CA ARG A 126 6.78 8.77 25.97
C ARG A 126 5.89 9.57 25.04
N LEU A 127 6.39 9.90 23.84
CA LEU A 127 5.58 10.40 22.71
C LEU A 127 5.36 9.30 21.70
N GLY A 128 4.24 9.34 21.00
CA GLY A 128 3.96 8.43 19.90
C GLY A 128 5.00 8.53 18.79
N SER A 129 5.27 7.40 18.14
CA SER A 129 6.23 7.31 17.04
C SER A 129 5.72 7.98 15.76
N TRP A 130 4.41 8.13 15.60
CA TRP A 130 3.79 8.65 14.38
C TRP A 130 3.18 10.03 14.59
N SER A 131 3.57 10.97 13.75
CA SER A 131 3.05 12.33 13.70
C SER A 131 3.48 13.01 12.41
N ALA A 132 2.94 14.19 12.12
CA ALA A 132 3.43 14.99 11.00
C ALA A 132 4.88 15.48 11.21
N ASN A 133 5.43 15.39 12.44
CA ASN A 133 6.82 15.69 12.73
C ASN A 133 7.76 14.51 12.49
N THR A 134 7.34 13.30 12.84
CA THR A 134 8.16 12.07 12.75
C THR A 134 7.87 11.24 11.49
N GLY A 135 6.81 11.58 10.76
CA GLY A 135 6.28 10.82 9.64
C GLY A 135 5.33 9.71 10.08
N TYR A 136 4.73 9.06 9.11
CA TYR A 136 3.77 7.99 9.28
C TYR A 136 4.26 6.72 8.56
N PRO A 137 3.70 5.53 8.85
CA PRO A 137 4.06 4.32 8.11
C PRO A 137 3.82 4.48 6.61
N SER A 138 4.73 3.98 5.80
CA SER A 138 4.62 3.96 4.33
C SER A 138 4.29 2.59 3.75
N THR A 139 4.25 1.56 4.58
CA THR A 139 3.90 0.19 4.21
C THR A 139 3.31 -0.57 5.38
N GLY A 140 2.51 -1.60 5.10
CA GLY A 140 1.94 -2.49 6.09
C GLY A 140 1.58 -3.85 5.50
N ALA A 141 1.54 -4.86 6.35
CA ALA A 141 1.15 -6.23 6.00
C ALA A 141 0.48 -6.92 7.20
N PHE A 142 -0.47 -7.80 6.94
CA PHE A 142 -1.02 -8.69 7.95
C PHE A 142 -0.19 -9.97 7.99
N PHE A 143 0.27 -10.34 9.18
CA PHE A 143 1.01 -11.57 9.38
C PHE A 143 0.81 -12.07 10.82
N GLU A 144 0.61 -13.38 11.01
CA GLU A 144 0.43 -14.01 12.33
C GLU A 144 -0.59 -13.27 13.22
N GLN A 145 -1.76 -12.92 12.67
CA GLN A 145 -2.85 -12.22 13.36
C GLN A 145 -2.47 -10.83 13.90
N ARG A 146 -1.43 -10.20 13.36
CA ARG A 146 -1.00 -8.84 13.68
C ARG A 146 -0.98 -7.97 12.43
N LEU A 147 -1.14 -6.67 12.61
CA LEU A 147 -0.88 -5.68 11.57
C LEU A 147 0.54 -5.14 11.75
N TYR A 148 1.42 -5.52 10.84
CA TYR A 148 2.76 -4.97 10.75
C TYR A 148 2.74 -3.66 9.96
N THR A 149 3.44 -2.66 10.47
CA THR A 149 3.60 -1.34 9.81
C THR A 149 5.06 -0.91 9.85
N ALA A 150 5.53 -0.15 8.86
CA ALA A 150 6.92 0.30 8.82
C ALA A 150 7.14 1.52 7.93
N GLY A 151 8.36 2.06 7.97
CA GLY A 151 8.87 3.00 6.98
C GLY A 151 8.49 4.45 7.24
N ASN A 152 8.40 4.90 8.51
CA ASN A 152 8.27 6.31 8.80
C ASN A 152 9.62 7.05 8.59
N THR A 153 9.58 8.39 8.60
CA THR A 153 10.76 9.21 8.28
C THR A 153 11.79 9.22 9.40
N ASP A 154 11.35 9.25 10.66
CA ASP A 154 12.22 9.36 11.83
C ASP A 154 12.90 8.03 12.19
N GLN A 155 12.17 6.93 12.04
CA GLN A 155 12.63 5.58 12.35
C GLN A 155 12.54 4.68 11.10
N PRO A 156 13.31 4.95 10.02
CA PRO A 156 13.11 4.31 8.72
C PRO A 156 13.43 2.81 8.71
N GLN A 157 14.17 2.31 9.72
CA GLN A 157 14.56 0.89 9.87
C GLN A 157 13.69 0.14 10.87
N THR A 158 12.71 0.80 11.47
CA THR A 158 11.83 0.21 12.47
C THR A 158 10.54 -0.27 11.83
N PHE A 159 10.11 -1.44 12.23
CA PHE A 159 8.75 -1.91 12.01
C PHE A 159 8.07 -2.17 13.35
N TRP A 160 6.78 -2.03 13.35
CA TRP A 160 5.90 -2.24 14.48
C TRP A 160 4.87 -3.28 14.14
N ALA A 161 4.43 -4.07 15.11
CA ALA A 161 3.29 -4.95 14.94
C ALA A 161 2.27 -4.71 16.07
N SER A 162 1.00 -4.74 15.71
CA SER A 162 -0.11 -4.59 16.66
C SER A 162 -0.15 -5.72 17.68
N GLN A 163 -0.99 -5.59 18.69
CA GLN A 163 -1.40 -6.72 19.52
C GLN A 163 -2.03 -7.82 18.66
N THR A 164 -1.93 -9.06 19.13
CA THR A 164 -2.52 -10.21 18.44
C THR A 164 -4.05 -10.10 18.41
N GLY A 165 -4.61 -10.12 17.21
CA GLY A 165 -6.06 -10.03 17.00
C GLY A 165 -6.66 -8.63 17.13
N ASP A 166 -5.90 -7.62 17.58
CA ASP A 166 -6.33 -6.22 17.64
C ASP A 166 -5.42 -5.34 16.78
N PHE A 167 -5.77 -5.17 15.52
CA PHE A 167 -4.93 -4.58 14.48
C PHE A 167 -4.64 -3.09 14.65
N GLU A 168 -5.37 -2.38 15.46
CA GLU A 168 -5.21 -0.94 15.67
C GLU A 168 -4.63 -0.59 17.04
N ASN A 169 -4.35 -1.60 17.85
CA ASN A 169 -3.80 -1.46 19.19
C ASN A 169 -2.29 -1.79 19.20
N TYR A 170 -1.49 -0.82 19.62
CA TYR A 170 -0.03 -0.93 19.72
C TYR A 170 0.46 -0.81 21.17
N SER A 171 -0.36 -1.24 22.15
CA SER A 171 0.07 -1.28 23.56
C SER A 171 1.21 -2.28 23.72
N PRO A 172 2.35 -1.84 24.26
CA PRO A 172 3.53 -2.70 24.43
C PRO A 172 3.53 -3.48 25.76
N ASP A 173 2.56 -3.22 26.62
CA ASP A 173 2.48 -3.78 27.97
C ASP A 173 1.01 -3.72 28.41
N SER A 174 0.30 -4.81 28.36
CA SER A 174 -1.08 -4.87 28.76
C SER A 174 -1.32 -6.04 29.71
N ASP A 175 -1.71 -5.76 30.94
CA ASP A 175 -2.41 -6.73 31.77
C ASP A 175 -3.90 -6.32 31.91
N PRO A 176 -4.76 -6.72 30.97
CA PRO A 176 -6.18 -6.41 31.03
C PRO A 176 -6.88 -7.09 32.22
N THR A 177 -6.29 -8.13 32.79
CA THR A 177 -6.85 -8.86 33.93
C THR A 177 -6.64 -8.10 35.24
N ALA A 178 -5.45 -7.51 35.43
CA ALA A 178 -5.14 -6.69 36.61
C ALA A 178 -5.56 -5.23 36.46
N GLY A 179 -5.84 -4.77 35.22
CA GLY A 179 -6.12 -3.37 34.93
C GLY A 179 -4.91 -2.45 35.17
N VAL A 180 -3.71 -3.00 35.04
CA VAL A 180 -2.43 -2.32 35.28
C VAL A 180 -1.58 -2.42 34.01
N TRP A 181 -0.88 -1.35 33.66
CA TRP A 181 0.04 -1.27 32.54
C TRP A 181 1.42 -0.95 33.11
N ASP A 182 2.10 -1.98 33.61
CA ASP A 182 3.27 -1.89 34.49
C ASP A 182 4.61 -2.28 33.83
N GLU A 183 4.63 -2.36 32.49
CA GLU A 183 5.80 -2.77 31.70
C GLU A 183 6.03 -4.30 31.68
N THR A 184 5.10 -5.09 32.16
CA THR A 184 5.11 -6.53 31.91
C THR A 184 4.74 -6.77 30.45
N VAL A 185 5.61 -7.45 29.71
CA VAL A 185 5.44 -7.75 28.29
C VAL A 185 4.99 -9.19 28.15
N GLU A 186 3.84 -9.39 27.50
CA GLU A 186 3.31 -10.70 27.18
C GLU A 186 3.47 -11.03 25.69
N ASP A 187 3.28 -12.30 25.32
CA ASP A 187 3.51 -12.75 23.93
C ASP A 187 2.51 -12.17 22.92
N ASP A 188 1.34 -11.74 23.37
CA ASP A 188 0.30 -11.11 22.55
C ASP A 188 0.38 -9.58 22.49
N ASP A 189 1.25 -8.95 23.27
CA ASP A 189 1.50 -7.50 23.21
C ASP A 189 2.08 -7.05 21.86
N SER A 190 1.98 -5.76 21.61
CA SER A 190 2.61 -5.15 20.44
C SER A 190 4.13 -5.25 20.49
N LEU A 191 4.76 -5.28 19.34
CA LEU A 191 6.21 -5.27 19.25
C LEU A 191 6.72 -4.12 18.37
N ASP A 192 7.91 -3.63 18.70
CA ASP A 192 8.73 -2.78 17.87
C ASP A 192 10.11 -3.39 17.68
N PHE A 193 10.62 -3.35 16.45
CA PHE A 193 11.95 -3.88 16.14
C PHE A 193 12.67 -2.98 15.14
N THR A 194 13.88 -2.56 15.51
CA THR A 194 14.75 -1.79 14.62
C THR A 194 15.80 -2.70 13.99
N ILE A 195 15.78 -2.79 12.66
CA ILE A 195 16.76 -3.57 11.91
C ILE A 195 18.14 -2.96 12.10
N SER A 196 19.05 -3.72 12.70
CA SER A 196 20.45 -3.32 12.86
C SER A 196 21.24 -3.64 11.61
N ALA A 197 21.72 -2.62 10.92
CA ALA A 197 22.52 -2.73 9.70
C ALA A 197 23.65 -1.70 9.70
N ASP A 198 24.75 -2.00 8.97
CA ASP A 198 25.92 -1.12 8.86
C ASP A 198 25.61 0.25 8.21
N ASN A 199 24.51 0.34 7.46
CA ASN A 199 24.03 1.56 6.83
C ASN A 199 22.53 1.73 7.08
N VAL A 200 22.04 2.97 7.02
CA VAL A 200 20.60 3.23 7.10
C VAL A 200 19.86 2.53 5.97
N ASN A 201 19.03 1.58 6.32
CA ASN A 201 18.27 0.73 5.42
C ASN A 201 16.78 0.96 5.58
N ALA A 202 16.28 2.06 5.01
CA ALA A 202 14.85 2.36 5.07
C ALA A 202 14.01 1.20 4.53
N ILE A 203 13.04 0.74 5.31
CA ILE A 203 12.05 -0.26 4.90
C ILE A 203 11.19 0.35 3.81
N ARG A 204 10.99 -0.40 2.72
CA ARG A 204 10.29 0.03 1.52
C ARG A 204 8.97 -0.70 1.32
N TRP A 205 8.94 -1.96 1.67
CA TRP A 205 7.77 -2.81 1.57
C TRP A 205 7.86 -3.98 2.54
N MET A 206 6.71 -4.53 2.86
CA MET A 206 6.54 -5.81 3.54
C MET A 206 5.58 -6.68 2.74
N SER A 207 5.84 -7.98 2.72
CA SER A 207 4.99 -8.97 2.05
C SER A 207 4.87 -10.21 2.93
N ALA A 208 3.66 -10.49 3.36
CA ALA A 208 3.35 -11.67 4.14
C ALA A 208 3.12 -12.89 3.24
N GLY A 209 3.69 -14.01 3.63
CA GLY A 209 3.42 -15.32 3.10
C GLY A 209 2.65 -16.18 4.09
N GLU A 210 2.57 -17.47 3.81
CA GLU A 210 1.96 -18.43 4.71
C GLU A 210 2.73 -18.50 6.03
N ASP A 211 4.05 -18.72 5.96
CA ASP A 211 4.91 -18.89 7.12
C ASP A 211 6.03 -17.83 7.21
N THR A 212 5.98 -16.79 6.40
CA THR A 212 7.13 -15.88 6.27
C THR A 212 6.70 -14.46 5.99
N LEU A 213 7.20 -13.52 6.78
CA LEU A 213 7.15 -12.09 6.47
C LEU A 213 8.45 -11.67 5.76
N SER A 214 8.35 -11.20 4.53
CA SER A 214 9.48 -10.65 3.79
C SER A 214 9.50 -9.14 3.92
N ILE A 215 10.68 -8.58 4.19
CA ILE A 215 10.88 -7.14 4.37
C ILE A 215 11.94 -6.65 3.37
N GLY A 216 11.54 -5.77 2.47
CA GLY A 216 12.45 -5.12 1.53
C GLY A 216 12.93 -3.77 2.05
N THR A 217 14.24 -3.59 2.09
CA THR A 217 14.89 -2.33 2.48
C THR A 217 15.74 -1.76 1.36
N THR A 218 16.18 -0.53 1.49
CA THR A 218 17.08 0.09 0.48
C THR A 218 18.41 -0.65 0.29
N GLY A 219 18.86 -1.44 1.25
CA GLY A 219 20.16 -2.11 1.23
C GLY A 219 20.09 -3.64 1.22
N GLY A 220 18.91 -4.23 1.22
CA GLY A 220 18.75 -5.68 1.19
C GLY A 220 17.36 -6.16 1.58
N GLU A 221 17.17 -7.46 1.49
CA GLU A 221 15.93 -8.14 1.82
C GLU A 221 16.15 -8.96 3.10
N TRP A 222 15.18 -8.88 4.01
CA TRP A 222 15.26 -9.40 5.38
C TRP A 222 14.06 -10.27 5.70
N ILE A 223 14.27 -11.21 6.60
CA ILE A 223 13.21 -12.08 7.13
C ILE A 223 13.30 -12.08 8.66
N PRO A 224 12.23 -11.67 9.36
CA PRO A 224 12.04 -11.94 10.77
C PRO A 224 11.70 -13.41 10.99
N SER A 225 12.15 -13.94 12.10
CA SER A 225 11.89 -15.31 12.54
C SER A 225 11.92 -15.37 14.07
N SER A 226 11.34 -16.42 14.65
CA SER A 226 11.41 -16.75 16.05
C SER A 226 12.07 -18.11 16.26
N THR A 227 12.43 -18.44 17.48
CA THR A 227 12.85 -19.80 17.85
C THR A 227 11.64 -20.71 18.09
N GLY A 228 10.50 -20.10 18.39
CA GLY A 228 9.18 -20.74 18.41
C GLY A 228 8.53 -20.80 17.03
N SER A 229 7.23 -21.01 17.00
CA SER A 229 6.45 -21.03 15.76
C SER A 229 5.82 -19.68 15.41
N VAL A 230 5.83 -18.71 16.33
CA VAL A 230 5.18 -17.40 16.20
C VAL A 230 6.15 -16.32 16.68
N ILE A 231 6.15 -15.17 16.02
CA ILE A 231 6.94 -14.00 16.40
C ILE A 231 6.26 -13.31 17.58
N THR A 232 7.02 -13.12 18.68
CA THR A 232 6.55 -12.43 19.89
C THR A 232 7.47 -11.27 20.25
N PRO A 233 7.07 -10.34 21.12
CA PRO A 233 7.93 -9.25 21.56
C PRO A 233 9.25 -9.70 22.17
N SER A 234 9.25 -10.89 22.82
CA SER A 234 10.41 -11.47 23.50
C SER A 234 11.23 -12.44 22.64
N ASP A 235 10.66 -12.93 21.51
CA ASP A 235 11.32 -13.90 20.62
C ASP A 235 11.20 -13.49 19.16
N ILE A 236 12.13 -12.62 18.75
CA ILE A 236 12.26 -12.16 17.38
C ILE A 236 13.73 -12.06 16.97
N THR A 237 14.04 -12.56 15.79
CA THR A 237 15.34 -12.42 15.15
C THR A 237 15.15 -11.98 13.71
N VAL A 238 15.82 -10.93 13.26
CA VAL A 238 15.72 -10.43 11.89
C VAL A 238 17.05 -10.62 11.17
N ARG A 239 17.04 -11.38 10.07
CA ARG A 239 18.26 -11.71 9.32
C ARG A 239 18.17 -11.23 7.87
N ARG A 240 19.29 -10.62 7.42
CA ARG A 240 19.42 -10.25 6.01
C ARG A 240 19.65 -11.50 5.16
N GLN A 241 18.84 -11.67 4.12
CA GLN A 241 18.93 -12.78 3.20
C GLN A 241 19.69 -12.42 1.92
N THR A 242 19.43 -11.24 1.36
CA THR A 242 20.10 -10.75 0.15
C THR A 242 20.50 -9.27 0.29
N THR A 243 21.31 -8.76 -0.66
CA THR A 243 21.90 -7.41 -0.60
C THR A 243 21.54 -6.55 -1.81
N HIS A 244 20.44 -6.88 -2.50
CA HIS A 244 20.10 -6.18 -3.75
C HIS A 244 19.48 -4.82 -3.53
N GLY A 245 18.71 -4.67 -2.46
CA GLY A 245 17.97 -3.48 -2.11
C GLY A 245 16.74 -3.26 -2.96
N SER A 246 15.72 -2.72 -2.34
CA SER A 246 14.35 -2.60 -2.84
C SER A 246 13.97 -1.16 -3.14
N ALA A 247 13.15 -0.95 -4.16
CA ALA A 247 12.44 0.30 -4.42
C ALA A 247 11.18 0.39 -3.56
N GLN A 248 10.67 1.60 -3.37
CA GLN A 248 9.36 1.82 -2.71
C GLN A 248 8.25 1.60 -3.75
N ILE A 249 7.98 0.36 -4.02
CA ILE A 249 6.95 -0.16 -4.92
C ILE A 249 6.43 -1.42 -4.25
N SER A 250 5.13 -1.57 -4.16
CA SER A 250 4.52 -2.77 -3.58
C SER A 250 5.00 -4.00 -4.34
N PRO A 251 5.52 -5.01 -3.65
CA PRO A 251 5.89 -6.26 -4.29
C PRO A 251 4.63 -7.04 -4.67
N VAL A 252 4.80 -7.93 -5.62
CA VAL A 252 3.77 -8.85 -6.06
C VAL A 252 4.11 -10.25 -5.56
N ARG A 253 3.13 -10.95 -5.03
CA ARG A 253 3.30 -12.33 -4.62
C ARG A 253 2.71 -13.27 -5.67
N VAL A 254 3.50 -14.25 -6.07
CA VAL A 254 3.07 -15.34 -6.95
C VAL A 254 3.44 -16.64 -6.24
N ASP A 255 2.46 -17.42 -5.84
CA ASP A 255 2.64 -18.62 -5.00
C ASP A 255 3.43 -18.26 -3.70
N ASN A 256 4.56 -18.92 -3.51
CA ASN A 256 5.47 -18.69 -2.38
C ASN A 256 6.62 -17.72 -2.70
N ILE A 257 6.56 -17.03 -3.83
CA ILE A 257 7.59 -16.13 -4.34
C ILE A 257 7.15 -14.67 -4.18
N VAL A 258 8.09 -13.80 -3.83
CA VAL A 258 7.90 -12.36 -3.84
C VAL A 258 8.66 -11.76 -5.02
N LEU A 259 7.93 -11.15 -5.95
CA LEU A 259 8.50 -10.38 -7.03
C LEU A 259 8.59 -8.91 -6.62
N PHE A 260 9.78 -8.34 -6.61
CA PHE A 260 9.98 -6.96 -6.19
C PHE A 260 10.86 -6.17 -7.16
N ALA A 261 10.62 -4.87 -7.20
CA ALA A 261 11.45 -3.94 -7.96
C ALA A 261 12.74 -3.62 -7.18
N GLN A 262 13.89 -3.88 -7.79
CA GLN A 262 15.19 -3.53 -7.22
C GLN A 262 15.33 -2.00 -7.08
N ARG A 263 16.15 -1.53 -6.15
CA ARG A 263 16.36 -0.12 -5.76
C ARG A 263 16.39 0.89 -6.91
N ALA A 264 17.00 0.56 -8.05
CA ALA A 264 17.08 1.44 -9.22
C ALA A 264 15.81 1.41 -10.09
N LYS A 265 14.76 0.69 -9.71
CA LYS A 265 13.48 0.55 -10.43
C LYS A 265 13.58 -0.02 -11.83
N ARG A 266 14.67 -0.68 -12.19
CA ARG A 266 14.91 -1.21 -13.54
C ARG A 266 14.96 -2.73 -13.64
N LYS A 267 14.86 -3.40 -12.50
CA LYS A 267 14.91 -4.86 -12.42
C LYS A 267 13.80 -5.37 -11.54
N ILE A 268 13.17 -6.43 -11.96
CA ILE A 268 12.29 -7.25 -11.11
C ILE A 268 13.10 -8.44 -10.67
N ARG A 269 13.06 -8.71 -9.38
CA ARG A 269 13.72 -9.86 -8.77
C ARG A 269 12.69 -10.80 -8.17
N GLU A 270 12.97 -12.07 -8.37
CA GLU A 270 12.27 -13.17 -7.72
C GLU A 270 12.96 -13.47 -6.39
N PHE A 271 12.28 -13.23 -5.28
CA PHE A 271 12.76 -13.54 -3.93
C PHE A 271 12.03 -14.74 -3.38
N GLY A 272 12.74 -15.80 -3.12
CA GLY A 272 12.19 -17.04 -2.63
C GLY A 272 13.23 -17.95 -2.02
N PHE A 273 12.77 -18.92 -1.23
CA PHE A 273 13.61 -19.96 -0.66
C PHE A 273 14.03 -20.96 -1.74
N THR A 274 15.30 -21.32 -1.73
CA THR A 274 15.90 -22.29 -2.66
C THR A 274 16.52 -23.42 -1.85
N PHE A 275 15.99 -24.62 -2.03
CA PHE A 275 16.40 -25.81 -1.26
C PHE A 275 17.87 -26.18 -1.51
N GLU A 276 18.34 -26.03 -2.75
CA GLU A 276 19.72 -26.39 -3.14
C GLU A 276 20.79 -25.57 -2.39
N THR A 277 20.44 -24.35 -1.96
CA THR A 277 21.35 -23.47 -1.23
C THR A 277 20.98 -23.32 0.24
N ASP A 278 19.89 -23.97 0.66
CA ASP A 278 19.31 -23.82 2.00
C ASP A 278 19.17 -22.36 2.41
N GLY A 279 18.61 -21.53 1.51
CA GLY A 279 18.53 -20.11 1.75
C GLY A 279 17.70 -19.35 0.71
N TYR A 280 17.44 -18.09 1.02
CA TYR A 280 16.72 -17.20 0.11
C TYR A 280 17.66 -16.63 -0.95
N GLN A 281 17.16 -16.59 -2.18
CA GLN A 281 17.83 -15.98 -3.32
C GLN A 281 16.92 -14.96 -4.00
N ALA A 282 17.51 -14.05 -4.79
CA ALA A 282 16.77 -13.05 -5.55
C ALA A 282 17.27 -12.99 -7.01
N PHE A 283 16.71 -13.85 -7.86
CA PHE A 283 17.08 -13.92 -9.27
C PHE A 283 16.54 -12.73 -10.08
N ASP A 284 17.23 -12.37 -11.15
CA ASP A 284 16.87 -11.24 -12.03
C ASP A 284 15.97 -11.70 -13.17
N MET A 285 14.68 -11.40 -13.08
CA MET A 285 13.66 -11.76 -14.09
C MET A 285 13.70 -10.86 -15.33
N THR A 286 14.45 -9.77 -15.29
CA THR A 286 14.62 -8.82 -16.40
C THR A 286 15.92 -9.02 -17.16
N ARG A 287 16.71 -10.03 -16.83
CA ARG A 287 18.08 -10.22 -17.35
C ARG A 287 18.15 -10.23 -18.88
N LEU A 288 17.21 -10.89 -19.55
CA LEU A 288 17.16 -10.97 -21.03
C LEU A 288 16.29 -9.87 -21.65
N ALA A 289 15.60 -9.08 -20.84
CA ALA A 289 14.61 -8.07 -21.26
C ALA A 289 14.87 -6.69 -20.63
N GLN A 290 16.12 -6.30 -20.37
CA GLN A 290 16.48 -5.05 -19.69
C GLN A 290 15.92 -3.79 -20.37
N HIS A 291 15.70 -3.84 -21.70
CA HIS A 291 15.11 -2.75 -22.47
C HIS A 291 13.62 -2.54 -22.16
N VAL A 292 12.94 -3.59 -21.70
CA VAL A 292 11.51 -3.53 -21.38
C VAL A 292 11.23 -2.64 -20.17
N THR A 293 12.12 -2.65 -19.17
CA THR A 293 12.00 -1.86 -17.94
C THR A 293 12.89 -0.61 -17.93
N GLN A 294 13.37 -0.15 -19.11
CA GLN A 294 14.36 0.90 -19.22
C GLN A 294 13.96 2.24 -18.59
N SER A 295 12.69 2.65 -18.69
CA SER A 295 12.19 3.90 -18.12
C SER A 295 11.87 3.83 -16.61
N GLY A 296 12.11 2.67 -16.00
CA GLY A 296 11.83 2.42 -14.60
C GLY A 296 10.43 1.90 -14.33
N ILE A 297 10.28 1.15 -13.26
CA ILE A 297 9.03 0.55 -12.77
C ILE A 297 8.38 1.54 -11.83
N VAL A 298 7.08 1.76 -11.97
CA VAL A 298 6.27 2.63 -11.10
C VAL A 298 5.36 1.80 -10.20
N GLU A 299 4.69 0.80 -10.78
CA GLU A 299 3.74 -0.07 -10.10
C GLU A 299 3.73 -1.44 -10.75
N MET A 300 3.30 -2.46 -10.02
CA MET A 300 3.15 -3.83 -10.52
C MET A 300 1.95 -4.47 -9.86
N ASP A 301 1.26 -5.33 -10.62
CA ASP A 301 0.23 -6.21 -10.08
C ASP A 301 0.19 -7.54 -10.83
N HIS A 302 -0.45 -8.55 -10.25
CA HIS A 302 -0.47 -9.92 -10.75
C HIS A 302 -1.88 -10.39 -11.08
N ALA A 303 -2.05 -10.88 -12.29
CA ALA A 303 -3.20 -11.66 -12.72
C ALA A 303 -2.79 -13.13 -12.75
N GLU A 304 -3.54 -13.98 -12.07
CA GLU A 304 -3.26 -15.41 -11.97
C GLU A 304 -3.96 -16.19 -13.09
N GLU A 305 -5.20 -15.84 -13.39
CA GLU A 305 -6.05 -16.55 -14.33
C GLU A 305 -6.37 -15.72 -15.60
N PRO A 306 -6.39 -16.34 -16.80
CA PRO A 306 -6.08 -17.74 -17.12
C PRO A 306 -4.58 -18.02 -17.19
N ASP A 307 -3.76 -16.99 -17.29
CA ASP A 307 -2.31 -17.05 -17.40
C ASP A 307 -1.64 -16.18 -16.34
N SER A 308 -0.71 -16.74 -15.58
CA SER A 308 0.06 -15.99 -14.59
C SER A 308 0.88 -14.89 -15.26
N GLN A 309 0.42 -13.65 -15.12
CA GLN A 309 1.01 -12.46 -15.73
C GLN A 309 1.23 -11.36 -14.69
N VAL A 310 2.44 -10.84 -14.64
CA VAL A 310 2.77 -9.65 -13.86
C VAL A 310 2.73 -8.44 -14.75
N TRP A 311 1.76 -7.57 -14.52
CA TRP A 311 1.59 -6.31 -15.21
C TRP A 311 2.40 -5.21 -14.57
N VAL A 312 3.09 -4.43 -15.37
CA VAL A 312 4.08 -3.45 -14.89
C VAL A 312 3.80 -2.09 -15.50
N VAL A 313 3.57 -1.09 -14.68
CA VAL A 313 3.52 0.30 -15.14
C VAL A 313 4.91 0.87 -15.19
N ARG A 314 5.29 1.43 -16.33
CA ARG A 314 6.59 2.08 -16.54
C ARG A 314 6.53 3.58 -16.35
N GLY A 315 7.68 4.19 -16.05
CA GLY A 315 7.80 5.64 -15.89
C GLY A 315 7.49 6.46 -17.15
N ASP A 316 7.52 5.86 -18.34
CA ASP A 316 7.07 6.47 -19.61
C ASP A 316 5.62 6.14 -19.99
N GLY A 317 4.89 5.46 -19.10
CA GLY A 317 3.48 5.15 -19.26
C GLY A 317 3.17 3.93 -20.14
N GLN A 318 4.16 3.16 -20.58
CA GLN A 318 3.92 1.88 -21.21
C GLN A 318 3.53 0.81 -20.17
N LEU A 319 2.84 -0.23 -20.63
CA LEU A 319 2.33 -1.34 -19.81
C LEU A 319 2.94 -2.66 -20.31
N PRO A 320 4.19 -3.01 -19.97
CA PRO A 320 4.68 -4.36 -20.19
C PRO A 320 4.02 -5.37 -19.26
N ALA A 321 3.92 -6.61 -19.74
CA ALA A 321 3.53 -7.76 -18.94
C ALA A 321 4.63 -8.82 -18.98
N MET A 322 4.83 -9.48 -17.85
CA MET A 322 5.73 -10.63 -17.71
C MET A 322 4.88 -11.89 -17.46
N THR A 323 4.89 -12.82 -18.40
CA THR A 323 4.41 -14.17 -18.11
C THR A 323 5.42 -14.86 -17.21
N PHE A 324 4.96 -15.31 -16.06
CA PHE A 324 5.81 -15.90 -15.04
C PHE A 324 5.22 -17.23 -14.58
N ARG A 325 5.87 -18.34 -14.97
CA ARG A 325 5.54 -19.71 -14.56
C ARG A 325 6.81 -20.41 -14.11
N ARG A 326 7.03 -20.40 -12.80
CA ARG A 326 8.27 -20.88 -12.22
C ARG A 326 8.47 -22.39 -12.44
N GLN A 327 7.39 -23.15 -12.33
CA GLN A 327 7.44 -24.61 -12.43
C GLN A 327 7.85 -25.07 -13.84
N GLU A 328 7.53 -24.27 -14.87
CA GLU A 328 7.86 -24.52 -16.27
C GLU A 328 9.09 -23.73 -16.74
N ASP A 329 9.78 -23.01 -15.86
CA ASP A 329 10.92 -22.13 -16.18
C ASP A 329 10.58 -21.06 -17.24
N VAL A 330 9.32 -20.60 -17.28
CA VAL A 330 8.84 -19.61 -18.23
C VAL A 330 8.95 -18.20 -17.65
N VAL A 331 9.76 -17.36 -18.30
CA VAL A 331 9.81 -15.91 -18.07
C VAL A 331 9.79 -15.21 -19.44
N GLY A 332 8.61 -14.74 -19.84
CA GLY A 332 8.39 -14.07 -21.11
C GLY A 332 7.97 -12.64 -20.92
N TRP A 333 8.44 -11.70 -21.75
CA TRP A 333 8.07 -10.29 -21.68
C TRP A 333 7.37 -9.83 -22.94
N ALA A 334 6.22 -9.15 -22.79
CA ALA A 334 5.51 -8.46 -23.84
C ALA A 334 5.36 -6.97 -23.49
N ARG A 335 5.26 -6.11 -24.49
CA ARG A 335 4.98 -4.68 -24.32
C ARG A 335 3.62 -4.35 -24.87
N HIS A 336 2.83 -3.62 -24.11
CA HIS A 336 1.54 -3.10 -24.51
C HIS A 336 1.64 -1.58 -24.58
N ILE A 337 1.26 -1.04 -25.74
CA ILE A 337 1.20 0.41 -25.98
C ILE A 337 -0.27 0.70 -26.26
N LEU A 338 -0.91 1.40 -25.31
CA LEU A 338 -2.33 1.71 -25.40
C LEU A 338 -2.57 2.80 -26.45
N GLY A 339 -3.71 2.71 -27.11
CA GLY A 339 -4.14 3.65 -28.13
C GLY A 339 -4.43 5.05 -27.58
N GLY A 340 -4.43 6.02 -28.49
CA GLY A 340 -4.51 7.44 -28.16
C GLY A 340 -3.15 8.08 -27.88
N SER A 341 -3.16 9.34 -27.52
CA SER A 341 -1.94 10.11 -27.28
C SER A 341 -2.05 10.97 -26.03
N PHE A 342 -0.90 11.25 -25.39
CA PHE A 342 -0.81 12.28 -24.38
C PHE A 342 0.30 13.26 -24.76
N THR A 343 -0.08 14.53 -24.95
CA THR A 343 0.78 15.59 -25.53
C THR A 343 1.34 15.16 -26.89
N THR A 344 2.61 14.89 -27.02
CA THR A 344 3.28 14.45 -28.27
C THR A 344 3.66 12.96 -28.28
N GLY A 345 3.33 12.22 -27.21
CA GLY A 345 3.65 10.80 -27.04
C GLY A 345 2.40 9.92 -27.02
N ASN A 346 2.59 8.63 -26.73
CA ASN A 346 1.52 7.67 -26.55
C ASN A 346 0.66 7.99 -25.31
N ALA A 347 -0.51 7.37 -25.21
CA ALA A 347 -1.27 7.35 -23.96
C ALA A 347 -0.39 6.85 -22.79
N VAL A 348 -0.65 7.36 -21.59
CA VAL A 348 0.17 7.08 -20.39
C VAL A 348 -0.65 6.30 -19.41
N VAL A 349 -0.24 5.07 -19.13
CA VAL A 349 -0.75 4.28 -18.00
C VAL A 349 -0.14 4.84 -16.72
N GLU A 350 -0.96 5.21 -15.76
CA GLU A 350 -0.53 5.77 -14.47
C GLU A 350 -0.63 4.76 -13.32
N SER A 351 -1.53 3.78 -13.40
CA SER A 351 -1.74 2.74 -12.38
C SER A 351 -2.30 1.46 -12.99
N VAL A 352 -2.08 0.33 -12.33
CA VAL A 352 -2.63 -0.99 -12.65
C VAL A 352 -3.13 -1.66 -11.38
N ALA A 353 -4.27 -2.34 -11.48
CA ALA A 353 -4.80 -3.18 -10.42
C ALA A 353 -5.48 -4.40 -11.02
N THR A 354 -5.28 -5.56 -10.40
CA THR A 354 -5.93 -6.80 -10.79
C THR A 354 -7.04 -7.15 -9.80
N ILE A 355 -8.19 -7.51 -10.33
CA ILE A 355 -9.35 -7.91 -9.54
C ILE A 355 -9.67 -9.36 -9.92
N PRO A 356 -9.74 -10.29 -8.95
CA PRO A 356 -10.18 -11.65 -9.23
C PRO A 356 -11.55 -11.67 -9.90
N GLY A 357 -11.68 -12.41 -10.97
CA GLY A 357 -12.92 -12.56 -11.71
C GLY A 357 -14.06 -13.00 -10.81
N SER A 358 -15.22 -12.40 -10.95
CA SER A 358 -16.38 -12.74 -10.13
C SER A 358 -17.42 -13.51 -10.94
N ASN A 359 -17.91 -14.62 -10.40
CA ASN A 359 -19.08 -15.34 -10.88
C ASN A 359 -20.40 -14.58 -10.60
N ALA A 360 -20.41 -13.26 -10.62
CA ALA A 360 -21.61 -12.49 -10.31
C ALA A 360 -22.69 -12.72 -11.37
N VAL A 361 -23.79 -13.29 -10.96
CA VAL A 361 -24.97 -13.50 -11.80
C VAL A 361 -25.43 -12.17 -12.39
N GLY A 362 -25.43 -12.07 -13.74
CA GLY A 362 -25.90 -10.88 -14.47
C GLY A 362 -24.82 -10.04 -15.15
N GLN A 363 -23.57 -10.45 -15.10
CA GLN A 363 -22.53 -9.90 -15.97
C GLN A 363 -22.69 -10.53 -17.37
N THR A 364 -22.82 -9.69 -18.39
CA THR A 364 -22.94 -10.12 -19.79
C THR A 364 -21.62 -10.56 -20.42
N HIS A 365 -20.52 -10.33 -19.71
CA HIS A 365 -19.21 -10.87 -20.06
C HIS A 365 -18.95 -12.11 -19.22
N ASP A 366 -18.50 -13.17 -19.85
CA ASP A 366 -18.11 -14.39 -19.16
C ASP A 366 -16.82 -14.15 -18.36
N SER A 367 -16.98 -13.48 -17.23
CA SER A 367 -15.89 -13.18 -16.28
C SER A 367 -15.58 -14.37 -15.36
N THR A 368 -16.19 -15.53 -15.62
CA THR A 368 -16.21 -16.64 -14.68
C THR A 368 -14.89 -17.38 -14.57
N SER A 369 -13.91 -17.05 -15.40
CA SER A 369 -12.68 -17.85 -15.49
C SER A 369 -11.41 -17.01 -15.64
N ARG A 370 -11.42 -15.72 -15.28
CA ARG A 370 -10.21 -14.88 -15.39
C ARG A 370 -10.18 -13.74 -14.40
N ASP A 371 -8.98 -13.26 -14.13
CA ASP A 371 -8.76 -12.00 -13.44
C ASP A 371 -8.93 -10.81 -14.38
N GLU A 372 -9.50 -9.74 -13.87
CA GLU A 372 -9.66 -8.48 -14.60
C GLU A 372 -8.50 -7.54 -14.32
N VAL A 373 -7.79 -7.12 -15.35
CA VAL A 373 -6.68 -6.16 -15.24
C VAL A 373 -7.20 -4.76 -15.53
N TRP A 374 -7.28 -3.95 -14.51
CA TRP A 374 -7.75 -2.56 -14.57
C TRP A 374 -6.59 -1.59 -14.63
N VAL A 375 -6.71 -0.56 -15.47
CA VAL A 375 -5.68 0.44 -15.67
C VAL A 375 -6.26 1.85 -15.61
N GLN A 376 -5.50 2.78 -15.03
CA GLN A 376 -5.79 4.20 -15.18
C GLN A 376 -4.96 4.78 -16.31
N VAL A 377 -5.61 5.30 -17.34
CA VAL A 377 -4.95 5.78 -18.56
C VAL A 377 -5.18 7.29 -18.73
N LYS A 378 -4.10 8.03 -18.94
CA LYS A 378 -4.11 9.46 -19.22
C LYS A 378 -3.93 9.71 -20.71
N ARG A 379 -4.83 10.51 -21.29
CA ARG A 379 -4.83 10.89 -22.69
C ARG A 379 -5.10 12.38 -22.88
N THR A 380 -4.77 12.91 -24.05
CA THR A 380 -5.25 14.20 -24.52
C THR A 380 -6.40 13.96 -25.48
N VAL A 381 -7.60 14.37 -25.10
CA VAL A 381 -8.82 14.26 -25.92
C VAL A 381 -9.38 15.65 -26.10
N ASN A 382 -9.62 16.06 -27.34
CA ASN A 382 -10.12 17.39 -27.69
C ASN A 382 -9.32 18.54 -27.00
N GLY A 383 -7.98 18.42 -26.96
CA GLY A 383 -7.07 19.38 -26.35
C GLY A 383 -7.04 19.38 -24.81
N ALA A 384 -7.85 18.60 -24.14
CA ALA A 384 -7.87 18.48 -22.68
C ALA A 384 -7.18 17.21 -22.19
N THR A 385 -6.56 17.28 -21.01
CA THR A 385 -6.04 16.10 -20.31
C THR A 385 -7.20 15.39 -19.63
N VAL A 386 -7.42 14.12 -19.98
CA VAL A 386 -8.42 13.25 -19.38
C VAL A 386 -7.77 12.00 -18.80
N ARG A 387 -8.42 11.39 -17.81
CA ARG A 387 -8.06 10.11 -17.22
C ARG A 387 -9.26 9.20 -17.26
N TYR A 388 -9.05 8.01 -17.77
CA TYR A 388 -10.06 6.96 -17.83
C TYR A 388 -9.60 5.77 -16.99
N VAL A 389 -10.54 5.11 -16.35
CA VAL A 389 -10.36 3.80 -15.75
C VAL A 389 -10.89 2.81 -16.77
N GLU A 390 -10.02 1.94 -17.23
CA GLU A 390 -10.26 0.96 -18.30
C GLU A 390 -9.85 -0.41 -17.79
N PHE A 391 -10.40 -1.46 -18.38
CA PHE A 391 -9.92 -2.81 -18.15
C PHE A 391 -9.45 -3.45 -19.45
N ILE A 392 -8.55 -4.41 -19.36
CA ILE A 392 -8.05 -5.16 -20.52
C ILE A 392 -9.07 -6.25 -20.82
N GLU A 393 -9.63 -6.17 -22.03
CA GLU A 393 -10.63 -7.14 -22.49
C GLU A 393 -10.00 -8.53 -22.69
N ARG A 394 -10.83 -9.57 -22.61
CA ARG A 394 -10.44 -10.95 -22.81
C ARG A 394 -9.85 -11.15 -24.21
N GLN A 395 -8.77 -11.90 -24.30
CA GLN A 395 -8.28 -12.39 -25.57
C GLN A 395 -9.25 -13.45 -26.12
N TYR A 396 -9.32 -13.55 -27.45
CA TYR A 396 -10.14 -14.58 -28.10
C TYR A 396 -9.77 -15.97 -27.60
N ASP A 397 -10.78 -16.74 -27.28
CA ASP A 397 -10.67 -18.14 -26.90
C ASP A 397 -11.74 -18.94 -27.64
N ASP A 398 -11.56 -20.29 -27.78
CA ASP A 398 -12.43 -21.18 -28.55
C ASP A 398 -13.88 -21.29 -28.04
N ASP A 399 -14.15 -20.76 -26.82
CA ASP A 399 -15.48 -20.70 -26.23
C ASP A 399 -16.27 -19.43 -26.56
N GLN A 400 -15.68 -18.50 -27.37
CA GLN A 400 -16.30 -17.26 -27.79
C GLN A 400 -16.67 -17.28 -29.27
N ASP A 401 -17.73 -16.57 -29.62
CA ASP A 401 -17.99 -16.24 -31.01
C ASP A 401 -16.96 -15.20 -31.51
N SER A 402 -16.48 -15.34 -32.72
CA SER A 402 -15.42 -14.48 -33.27
C SER A 402 -15.78 -13.00 -33.35
N GLU A 403 -17.08 -12.69 -33.46
CA GLU A 403 -17.62 -11.33 -33.42
C GLU A 403 -17.53 -10.66 -32.05
N ASP A 404 -17.43 -11.44 -30.97
CA ASP A 404 -17.27 -10.92 -29.60
C ASP A 404 -15.82 -10.59 -29.24
N SER A 405 -14.89 -10.90 -30.15
CA SER A 405 -13.46 -10.62 -29.94
C SER A 405 -13.17 -9.13 -30.03
N PHE A 406 -12.55 -8.58 -28.99
CA PHE A 406 -12.30 -7.16 -28.88
C PHE A 406 -10.80 -6.83 -28.94
N TYR A 407 -10.33 -6.31 -30.08
CA TYR A 407 -8.92 -6.02 -30.34
C TYR A 407 -8.64 -4.54 -30.60
N VAL A 408 -9.38 -3.65 -29.95
CA VAL A 408 -9.24 -2.20 -30.11
C VAL A 408 -9.13 -1.51 -28.74
N ASP A 409 -8.46 -0.37 -28.71
CA ASP A 409 -8.35 0.46 -27.52
C ASP A 409 -9.50 1.44 -27.43
N SER A 410 -10.09 1.59 -26.25
CA SER A 410 -11.18 2.55 -25.97
C SER A 410 -12.39 2.41 -26.86
N GLY A 411 -12.63 1.22 -27.41
CA GLY A 411 -13.68 0.96 -28.37
C GLY A 411 -15.05 0.76 -27.72
N LEU A 412 -16.07 0.73 -28.56
CA LEU A 412 -17.43 0.36 -28.22
C LEU A 412 -17.94 -0.64 -29.26
N THR A 413 -18.78 -1.56 -28.85
CA THR A 413 -19.52 -2.47 -29.71
C THR A 413 -20.94 -1.94 -29.93
N TYR A 414 -21.53 -2.25 -31.07
CA TYR A 414 -22.91 -1.98 -31.39
C TYR A 414 -23.51 -3.23 -32.01
N ASP A 415 -24.53 -3.75 -31.37
CA ASP A 415 -25.32 -4.89 -31.84
C ASP A 415 -26.81 -4.51 -31.68
N SER A 416 -27.41 -4.02 -32.75
CA SER A 416 -28.81 -3.60 -32.76
C SER A 416 -29.32 -3.37 -34.19
N THR A 417 -30.42 -2.66 -34.32
CA THR A 417 -31.02 -2.33 -35.63
C THR A 417 -30.02 -1.61 -36.53
N PRO A 418 -29.88 -2.00 -37.83
CA PRO A 418 -28.94 -1.37 -38.75
C PRO A 418 -29.06 0.16 -38.77
N THR A 419 -27.94 0.84 -38.57
CA THR A 419 -27.86 2.30 -38.54
C THR A 419 -26.60 2.81 -39.21
N SER A 420 -26.64 4.00 -39.77
CA SER A 420 -25.48 4.74 -40.25
C SER A 420 -24.99 5.80 -39.26
N SER A 421 -25.64 5.94 -38.10
CA SER A 421 -25.30 6.94 -37.11
C SER A 421 -25.06 6.27 -35.74
N LEU A 422 -23.83 6.31 -35.27
CA LEU A 422 -23.44 5.76 -33.97
C LEU A 422 -23.14 6.90 -32.99
N THR A 423 -23.57 6.74 -31.74
CA THR A 423 -23.37 7.70 -30.64
C THR A 423 -22.70 7.02 -29.44
N GLY A 424 -22.44 7.76 -28.37
CA GLY A 424 -21.78 7.20 -27.17
C GLY A 424 -20.26 7.35 -27.18
N LEU A 425 -19.69 8.02 -28.19
CA LEU A 425 -18.25 8.18 -28.38
C LEU A 425 -17.68 9.50 -27.83
N SER A 426 -18.39 10.16 -26.91
CA SER A 426 -17.94 11.46 -26.35
C SER A 426 -16.57 11.39 -25.65
N HIS A 427 -16.18 10.22 -25.15
CA HIS A 427 -14.87 9.96 -24.58
C HIS A 427 -13.73 10.00 -25.62
N LEU A 428 -14.06 9.94 -26.91
CA LEU A 428 -13.15 10.02 -28.06
C LEU A 428 -13.36 11.28 -28.91
N GLU A 429 -14.01 12.32 -28.38
CA GLU A 429 -14.33 13.54 -29.15
C GLU A 429 -13.10 14.11 -29.87
N GLY A 430 -13.21 14.38 -31.14
CA GLY A 430 -12.13 14.89 -32.00
C GLY A 430 -11.08 13.85 -32.41
N GLN A 431 -11.19 12.62 -31.95
CA GLN A 431 -10.27 11.54 -32.33
C GLN A 431 -10.73 10.89 -33.63
N VAL A 432 -9.75 10.36 -34.38
CA VAL A 432 -10.01 9.50 -35.54
C VAL A 432 -10.11 8.06 -35.08
N VAL A 433 -11.26 7.45 -35.33
CA VAL A 433 -11.54 6.07 -34.91
C VAL A 433 -11.61 5.13 -36.11
N LYS A 434 -11.23 3.88 -35.88
CA LYS A 434 -11.40 2.77 -36.83
C LYS A 434 -12.80 2.18 -36.67
N VAL A 435 -13.39 1.77 -37.74
CA VAL A 435 -14.72 1.17 -37.74
C VAL A 435 -14.66 -0.21 -38.43
N TRP A 436 -14.95 -1.23 -37.65
CA TRP A 436 -15.18 -2.59 -38.18
C TRP A 436 -16.68 -2.88 -38.09
N ALA A 437 -17.32 -3.17 -39.19
CA ALA A 437 -18.76 -3.35 -39.23
C ALA A 437 -19.14 -4.46 -40.21
N ASP A 438 -20.02 -5.35 -39.81
CA ASP A 438 -20.55 -6.47 -40.58
C ASP A 438 -19.44 -7.28 -41.32
N GLY A 439 -18.34 -7.55 -40.64
CA GLY A 439 -17.20 -8.29 -41.16
C GLY A 439 -16.27 -7.50 -42.08
N ALA A 440 -16.42 -6.17 -42.19
CA ALA A 440 -15.60 -5.33 -43.07
C ALA A 440 -15.10 -4.05 -42.36
N LEU A 441 -13.90 -3.63 -42.73
CA LEU A 441 -13.36 -2.33 -42.33
C LEU A 441 -13.99 -1.23 -43.17
N GLN A 442 -14.60 -0.24 -42.53
CA GLN A 442 -15.04 1.00 -43.17
C GLN A 442 -13.96 2.10 -43.11
N ALA A 443 -14.17 3.21 -43.78
CA ALA A 443 -13.27 4.34 -43.75
C ALA A 443 -13.18 4.93 -42.31
N ASP A 444 -12.01 5.44 -41.99
CA ASP A 444 -11.75 6.13 -40.69
C ASP A 444 -12.76 7.28 -40.52
N LYS A 445 -13.25 7.45 -39.29
CA LYS A 445 -14.20 8.50 -38.94
C LYS A 445 -13.65 9.39 -37.82
N THR A 446 -13.92 10.70 -37.93
CA THR A 446 -13.63 11.60 -36.81
C THR A 446 -14.87 11.73 -35.94
N VAL A 447 -14.72 11.51 -34.65
CA VAL A 447 -15.82 11.69 -33.67
C VAL A 447 -16.16 13.16 -33.57
N THR A 448 -17.44 13.47 -33.73
CA THR A 448 -17.98 14.84 -33.66
C THR A 448 -19.30 14.82 -32.90
N SER A 449 -19.39 15.66 -31.85
CA SER A 449 -20.56 15.70 -30.95
C SER A 449 -20.91 14.33 -30.35
N GLY A 450 -19.88 13.58 -29.97
CA GLY A 450 -20.00 12.26 -29.36
C GLY A 450 -20.47 11.15 -30.30
N GLY A 451 -20.39 11.33 -31.61
CA GLY A 451 -20.84 10.33 -32.58
C GLY A 451 -20.05 10.30 -33.89
N ILE A 452 -20.35 9.31 -34.73
CA ILE A 452 -19.83 9.16 -36.10
C ILE A 452 -20.94 8.80 -37.06
N SER A 453 -20.70 9.08 -38.35
CA SER A 453 -21.58 8.62 -39.42
C SER A 453 -20.84 7.59 -40.28
N LEU A 454 -21.44 6.41 -40.43
CA LEU A 454 -20.94 5.33 -41.28
C LEU A 454 -21.23 5.58 -42.75
N ASP A 455 -20.40 5.09 -43.65
CA ASP A 455 -20.65 5.13 -45.11
C ASP A 455 -21.72 4.13 -45.51
N ILE A 456 -21.76 3.00 -44.80
CA ILE A 456 -22.72 1.91 -44.98
C ILE A 456 -23.36 1.64 -43.63
N ALA A 457 -24.69 1.55 -43.59
CA ALA A 457 -25.39 1.18 -42.37
C ALA A 457 -24.96 -0.24 -41.95
N ALA A 458 -24.72 -0.41 -40.63
CA ALA A 458 -24.28 -1.65 -40.02
C ALA A 458 -25.12 -1.97 -38.77
N SER A 459 -25.18 -3.22 -38.38
CA SER A 459 -25.93 -3.73 -37.23
C SER A 459 -24.99 -4.22 -36.12
#